data_3fd46e9694909a69895b95fbf5a35460
#
_entry.id   3fd46e9694909a69895b95fbf5a35460
#
_cell.length_a   1.000
_cell.length_b   1.000
_cell.length_c   1.000
_cell.angle_alpha   90.00
_cell.angle_beta   90.00
_cell.angle_gamma   90.00
#
_symmetry.space_group_name_H-M   'P 1'
#
loop_
_entity.id
_entity.type
_entity.pdbx_description
1 polymer ?
#
loop_
_entity_poly.entity_id
_entity_poly.type
_entity_poly.pdbx_seq_one_letter_code
_entity_poly.pdbx_strand_id
1 'polypeptide(L)'
;SSAASDVYKRQNQQRINKIMALGYLGKNYLWAGSPLMNYATNGSKTYNADYCKKAAEAFAELLKLVDAGQTQYDLVDFAHYSDIFYSFKQNSKNPGSTEAIFQTPMYDWWMGSAWSLGPQFVPSILANETNGVVFCPTANYVNYYGMANGLPLKDPDSGFDEEHPWRDRDPRFYTDITYDGLQVIKNTAKFTSEQKEKEIQYANLYTGGNYRDIKNESRTGYLLHKYTPLVVNGFDEGLRDYGDALTIQVSWMRMSDIYLMYAEAVANGYGSPTSVVNGYSLTALDAVNKIRNRAGVEDVADKYAGSLDGFMSELRRERAVELAYEGHRFNDLRRWLLLTESPYTIKTSQEFDRVELDKKDPTQSRVANFREEVIVTRNFSEKHYWMPLKVSDVNIYPELYQNPGW
;
A
#
# COMPACT_ATOMS: atom_id res chain seq x y z
N SER A 1 26.41 15.86 -11.74
CA SER A 1 26.36 17.06 -12.56
C SER A 1 25.66 18.17 -11.79
N SER A 2 26.08 19.39 -11.99
CA SER A 2 25.61 20.59 -11.30
C SER A 2 24.12 20.90 -11.47
N ALA A 3 23.43 20.28 -12.40
CA ALA A 3 22.01 20.48 -12.63
C ALA A 3 21.10 19.83 -11.58
N ALA A 4 21.62 18.92 -10.78
CA ALA A 4 20.89 18.29 -9.68
C ALA A 4 21.15 18.99 -8.34
N SER A 5 21.95 20.05 -8.37
CA SER A 5 22.25 20.84 -7.18
C SER A 5 21.06 21.67 -6.78
N ASP A 6 20.81 22.05 -5.70
CA ASP A 6 20.18 23.23 -5.14
C ASP A 6 18.67 23.38 -5.31
N VAL A 7 17.90 22.37 -5.72
CA VAL A 7 16.54 22.73 -5.99
C VAL A 7 15.55 22.02 -5.10
N TYR A 8 15.67 22.33 -3.86
CA TYR A 8 14.66 22.10 -2.83
C TYR A 8 13.61 23.23 -2.81
N LYS A 9 13.53 24.02 -3.87
CA LYS A 9 12.50 25.05 -3.98
C LYS A 9 11.19 24.40 -4.42
N ARG A 10 10.09 24.76 -3.76
CA ARG A 10 8.72 24.27 -4.03
C ARG A 10 8.35 24.27 -5.53
N GLN A 11 8.88 25.20 -6.30
CA GLN A 11 8.67 25.30 -7.75
C GLN A 11 9.31 24.19 -8.59
N ASN A 12 10.18 23.38 -7.97
CA ASN A 12 10.89 22.28 -8.63
C ASN A 12 10.50 20.90 -8.08
N GLN A 13 9.45 20.83 -7.29
CA GLN A 13 8.81 19.57 -6.96
C GLN A 13 8.45 18.84 -8.27
N GLN A 14 8.54 17.51 -8.28
CA GLN A 14 8.29 16.66 -9.44
C GLN A 14 9.32 16.78 -10.59
N ARG A 15 10.35 17.58 -10.44
CA ARG A 15 11.50 17.57 -11.35
C ARG A 15 12.61 16.69 -10.81
N ILE A 16 13.41 16.17 -11.70
CA ILE A 16 14.60 15.40 -11.32
C ILE A 16 15.50 16.29 -10.47
N ASN A 17 15.71 15.90 -9.23
CA ASN A 17 16.55 16.57 -8.27
C ASN A 17 17.49 15.57 -7.57
N LYS A 18 18.39 16.06 -6.70
CA LYS A 18 19.37 15.21 -6.01
C LYS A 18 18.68 14.10 -5.19
N ILE A 19 17.59 14.42 -4.48
CA ILE A 19 16.86 13.44 -3.66
C ILE A 19 16.28 12.33 -4.52
N MET A 20 15.61 12.67 -5.62
CA MET A 20 15.10 11.69 -6.57
C MET A 20 16.23 10.83 -7.16
N ALA A 21 17.34 11.46 -7.56
CA ALA A 21 18.49 10.74 -8.13
C ALA A 21 19.08 9.73 -7.12
N LEU A 22 19.29 10.13 -5.87
CA LEU A 22 19.77 9.24 -4.80
C LEU A 22 18.76 8.13 -4.49
N GLY A 23 17.46 8.45 -4.42
CA GLY A 23 16.42 7.46 -4.19
C GLY A 23 16.39 6.39 -5.30
N TYR A 24 16.45 6.78 -6.57
CA TYR A 24 16.51 5.82 -7.68
C TYR A 24 17.85 5.07 -7.75
N LEU A 25 18.96 5.70 -7.39
CA LEU A 25 20.26 5.02 -7.30
C LEU A 25 20.20 3.89 -6.27
N GLY A 26 19.72 4.19 -5.06
CA GLY A 26 19.53 3.20 -4.00
C GLY A 26 18.57 2.10 -4.42
N LYS A 27 17.43 2.46 -5.01
CA LYS A 27 16.43 1.51 -5.51
C LYS A 27 17.03 0.57 -6.57
N ASN A 28 17.77 1.09 -7.53
CA ASN A 28 18.40 0.26 -8.56
C ASN A 28 19.45 -0.71 -7.97
N TYR A 29 20.29 -0.26 -7.03
CA TYR A 29 21.22 -1.16 -6.34
C TYR A 29 20.49 -2.23 -5.52
N LEU A 30 19.42 -1.86 -4.77
CA LEU A 30 18.64 -2.82 -4.00
C LEU A 30 17.99 -3.88 -4.91
N TRP A 31 17.47 -3.47 -6.05
CA TRP A 31 16.89 -4.40 -7.03
C TRP A 31 17.95 -5.30 -7.66
N ALA A 32 19.10 -4.75 -8.07
CA ALA A 32 20.22 -5.53 -8.59
C ALA A 32 20.75 -6.53 -7.54
N GLY A 33 20.70 -6.18 -6.26
CA GLY A 33 21.07 -7.03 -5.14
C GLY A 33 19.98 -7.99 -4.66
N SER A 34 18.78 -7.97 -5.25
CA SER A 34 17.64 -8.79 -4.81
C SER A 34 17.83 -10.27 -5.10
N PRO A 35 17.14 -11.15 -4.35
CA PRO A 35 17.17 -12.60 -4.61
C PRO A 35 16.85 -12.98 -6.05
N LEU A 36 15.89 -12.33 -6.71
CA LEU A 36 15.54 -12.61 -8.11
C LEU A 36 16.72 -12.33 -9.05
N MET A 37 17.35 -11.16 -8.93
CA MET A 37 18.46 -10.79 -9.82
C MET A 37 19.70 -11.63 -9.54
N ASN A 38 19.93 -11.98 -8.28
CA ASN A 38 21.04 -12.86 -7.90
C ASN A 38 20.80 -14.30 -8.41
N TYR A 39 19.59 -14.79 -8.32
CA TYR A 39 19.21 -16.09 -8.90
C TYR A 39 19.41 -16.11 -10.43
N ALA A 40 19.00 -15.06 -11.11
CA ALA A 40 19.17 -14.96 -12.57
C ALA A 40 20.62 -14.87 -13.03
N THR A 41 21.53 -14.33 -12.20
CA THR A 41 22.93 -14.11 -12.58
C THR A 41 23.88 -15.21 -12.14
N ASN A 42 23.64 -15.84 -10.99
CA ASN A 42 24.55 -16.81 -10.40
C ASN A 42 23.88 -18.01 -9.72
N GLY A 43 22.54 -18.12 -9.81
CA GLY A 43 21.76 -19.22 -9.21
C GLY A 43 21.50 -19.09 -7.70
N SER A 44 21.98 -18.03 -7.04
CA SER A 44 21.75 -17.82 -5.61
C SER A 44 20.41 -17.14 -5.34
N LYS A 45 19.59 -17.71 -4.46
CA LYS A 45 18.29 -17.15 -4.04
C LYS A 45 18.42 -16.21 -2.83
N THR A 46 19.63 -15.79 -2.48
CA THR A 46 19.89 -14.84 -1.38
C THR A 46 20.18 -13.43 -1.91
N TYR A 47 20.21 -12.46 -1.03
CA TYR A 47 20.64 -11.11 -1.39
C TYR A 47 22.14 -11.05 -1.72
N ASN A 48 22.50 -10.15 -2.62
CA ASN A 48 23.88 -9.75 -2.83
C ASN A 48 24.23 -8.62 -1.85
N ALA A 49 25.02 -8.93 -0.84
CA ALA A 49 25.35 -8.00 0.24
C ALA A 49 26.06 -6.72 -0.27
N ASP A 50 26.92 -6.82 -1.29
CA ASP A 50 27.65 -5.65 -1.81
C ASP A 50 26.72 -4.66 -2.51
N TYR A 51 25.76 -5.14 -3.29
CA TYR A 51 24.74 -4.27 -3.87
C TYR A 51 23.81 -3.68 -2.79
N CYS A 52 23.46 -4.47 -1.76
CA CYS A 52 22.69 -3.96 -0.63
C CYS A 52 23.43 -2.86 0.13
N LYS A 53 24.74 -3.00 0.35
CA LYS A 53 25.56 -1.92 0.96
C LYS A 53 25.56 -0.65 0.13
N LYS A 54 25.75 -0.76 -1.19
CA LYS A 54 25.68 0.40 -2.10
C LYS A 54 24.30 1.06 -2.09
N ALA A 55 23.24 0.27 -2.01
CA ALA A 55 21.89 0.79 -1.86
C ALA A 55 21.73 1.54 -0.53
N ALA A 56 22.16 0.95 0.58
CA ALA A 56 22.12 1.53 1.91
C ALA A 56 22.89 2.86 1.99
N GLU A 57 24.09 2.93 1.39
CA GLU A 57 24.90 4.14 1.32
C GLU A 57 24.19 5.27 0.55
N ALA A 58 23.57 4.96 -0.60
CA ALA A 58 22.83 5.94 -1.40
C ALA A 58 21.59 6.48 -0.64
N PHE A 59 20.85 5.60 0.02
CA PHE A 59 19.72 6.01 0.86
C PHE A 59 20.18 6.78 2.10
N ALA A 60 21.29 6.39 2.74
CA ALA A 60 21.85 7.11 3.88
C ALA A 60 22.25 8.55 3.50
N GLU A 61 22.85 8.74 2.31
CA GLU A 61 23.18 10.10 1.83
C GLU A 61 21.90 10.94 1.66
N LEU A 62 20.82 10.36 1.12
CA LEU A 62 19.52 11.01 1.01
C LEU A 62 18.98 11.38 2.40
N LEU A 63 18.92 10.40 3.31
CA LEU A 63 18.32 10.59 4.63
C LEU A 63 19.10 11.58 5.50
N LYS A 64 20.43 11.65 5.38
CA LYS A 64 21.24 12.70 6.02
C LYS A 64 20.83 14.11 5.59
N LEU A 65 20.45 14.31 4.32
CA LEU A 65 19.97 15.61 3.84
C LEU A 65 18.59 15.94 4.42
N VAL A 66 17.75 14.93 4.61
CA VAL A 66 16.45 15.08 5.28
C VAL A 66 16.64 15.45 6.74
N ASP A 67 17.44 14.69 7.49
CA ASP A 67 17.68 14.90 8.91
C ASP A 67 18.35 16.26 9.20
N ALA A 68 19.17 16.75 8.27
CA ALA A 68 19.79 18.06 8.35
C ALA A 68 18.87 19.23 7.95
N GLY A 69 17.62 18.96 7.59
CA GLY A 69 16.69 19.98 7.09
C GLY A 69 17.13 20.65 5.78
N GLN A 70 17.99 19.97 5.00
CA GLN A 70 18.51 20.47 3.72
C GLN A 70 17.60 20.17 2.54
N THR A 71 16.42 19.65 2.79
CA THR A 71 15.40 19.32 1.79
C THR A 71 14.01 19.59 2.36
N GLN A 72 13.04 19.73 1.48
CA GLN A 72 11.62 19.87 1.87
C GLN A 72 10.95 18.53 2.16
N TYR A 73 11.62 17.40 1.85
CA TYR A 73 11.02 16.09 1.99
C TYR A 73 11.12 15.57 3.42
N ASP A 74 10.00 15.06 3.91
CA ASP A 74 9.87 14.41 5.21
C ASP A 74 8.63 13.53 5.22
N LEU A 75 8.44 12.73 6.28
CA LEU A 75 7.17 12.04 6.54
C LEU A 75 6.10 13.06 6.92
N VAL A 76 4.90 12.90 6.40
CA VAL A 76 3.74 13.67 6.87
C VAL A 76 3.22 13.09 8.17
N ASP A 77 2.67 13.93 9.03
CA ASP A 77 1.94 13.49 10.21
C ASP A 77 0.76 12.58 9.80
N PHE A 78 0.44 11.58 10.64
CA PHE A 78 -0.61 10.63 10.32
C PHE A 78 -1.99 11.29 10.12
N ALA A 79 -2.25 12.41 10.79
CA ALA A 79 -3.47 13.20 10.57
C ALA A 79 -3.62 13.70 9.12
N HIS A 80 -2.52 13.79 8.37
CA HIS A 80 -2.45 14.21 6.97
C HIS A 80 -2.09 13.05 6.01
N TYR A 81 -2.12 11.82 6.48
CA TYR A 81 -1.73 10.65 5.69
C TYR A 81 -2.53 10.52 4.39
N SER A 82 -3.84 10.76 4.45
CA SER A 82 -4.71 10.67 3.28
C SER A 82 -4.40 11.74 2.21
N ASP A 83 -3.81 12.88 2.58
CA ASP A 83 -3.44 13.96 1.65
C ASP A 83 -2.33 13.54 0.67
N ILE A 84 -1.62 12.44 0.97
CA ILE A 84 -0.65 11.83 0.05
C ILE A 84 -1.35 11.23 -1.17
N PHE A 85 -2.58 10.75 -1.03
CA PHE A 85 -3.25 9.90 -2.00
C PHE A 85 -4.31 10.60 -2.81
N TYR A 86 -4.91 11.67 -2.28
CA TYR A 86 -5.92 12.43 -2.99
C TYR A 86 -6.07 13.87 -2.48
N SER A 87 -6.69 14.70 -3.28
CA SER A 87 -7.17 16.02 -2.88
C SER A 87 -8.51 16.33 -3.56
N PHE A 88 -9.29 17.24 -2.94
CA PHE A 88 -10.58 17.68 -3.49
C PHE A 88 -10.52 18.96 -4.32
N LYS A 89 -9.35 19.58 -4.44
CA LYS A 89 -9.18 20.85 -5.15
C LYS A 89 -8.18 20.68 -6.26
N GLN A 90 -8.64 20.79 -7.48
CA GLN A 90 -7.81 20.75 -8.67
C GLN A 90 -6.67 21.76 -8.71
N ASN A 91 -6.91 22.94 -8.12
CA ASN A 91 -5.92 24.00 -8.04
C ASN A 91 -4.85 23.74 -6.98
N SER A 92 -4.96 22.73 -6.18
CA SER A 92 -3.84 22.24 -5.38
C SER A 92 -2.85 21.53 -6.30
N LYS A 93 -2.23 22.31 -7.12
CA LYS A 93 -1.04 21.89 -7.86
C LYS A 93 -0.07 21.35 -6.83
N ASN A 94 0.08 20.04 -6.83
CA ASN A 94 0.93 19.41 -5.89
C ASN A 94 0.40 19.55 -4.45
N PRO A 95 -0.25 18.56 -3.92
CA PRO A 95 -0.79 18.62 -2.57
C PRO A 95 0.35 18.71 -1.62
N GLY A 96 1.03 19.73 -1.46
CA GLY A 96 2.01 20.07 -0.45
C GLY A 96 2.62 18.92 0.37
N SER A 97 2.48 17.70 -0.11
CA SER A 97 3.01 16.53 0.53
C SER A 97 4.52 16.59 0.51
N THR A 98 5.08 16.79 1.68
CA THR A 98 6.52 16.68 1.91
C THR A 98 7.00 15.25 1.68
N GLU A 99 6.09 14.26 1.61
CA GLU A 99 6.44 12.85 1.50
C GLU A 99 6.65 12.38 0.06
N ALA A 100 5.92 12.94 -0.91
CA ALA A 100 6.04 12.52 -2.31
C ALA A 100 7.30 13.08 -2.97
N ILE A 101 8.26 12.22 -3.28
CA ILE A 101 9.50 12.56 -3.98
C ILE A 101 9.25 12.62 -5.49
N PHE A 102 8.54 11.63 -6.01
CA PHE A 102 8.15 11.55 -7.40
C PHE A 102 6.77 10.92 -7.53
N GLN A 103 5.86 11.60 -8.19
CA GLN A 103 4.49 11.13 -8.38
C GLN A 103 4.03 11.38 -9.81
N THR A 104 2.88 10.82 -10.19
CA THR A 104 2.25 11.13 -11.46
C THR A 104 1.99 12.64 -11.55
N PRO A 105 2.21 13.24 -12.73
CA PRO A 105 1.84 14.63 -12.94
C PRO A 105 0.37 14.83 -12.61
N MET A 106 0.07 15.90 -11.88
CA MET A 106 -1.30 16.32 -11.69
C MET A 106 -1.77 16.97 -12.99
N TYR A 107 -2.77 16.37 -13.59
CA TYR A 107 -3.46 16.96 -14.72
C TYR A 107 -4.62 17.82 -14.21
N ASP A 108 -4.94 18.84 -14.95
CA ASP A 108 -6.21 19.52 -14.86
C ASP A 108 -7.35 18.48 -14.90
N TRP A 109 -8.43 18.69 -14.13
CA TRP A 109 -9.59 17.79 -14.08
C TRP A 109 -10.14 17.45 -15.46
N TRP A 110 -10.03 18.39 -16.40
CA TRP A 110 -10.44 18.23 -17.77
C TRP A 110 -9.67 17.12 -18.50
N MET A 111 -8.42 16.95 -18.17
CA MET A 111 -7.57 15.84 -18.60
C MET A 111 -7.72 14.62 -17.70
N GLY A 112 -8.50 14.68 -16.77
CA GLY A 112 -8.92 14.03 -15.54
C GLY A 112 -9.02 12.55 -15.53
N SER A 113 -7.99 11.90 -15.95
CA SER A 113 -7.76 10.48 -15.69
C SER A 113 -7.75 10.14 -14.19
N ALA A 114 -7.48 11.09 -13.32
CA ALA A 114 -7.53 10.88 -11.88
C ALA A 114 -8.91 10.46 -11.40
N TRP A 115 -9.96 11.09 -11.90
CA TRP A 115 -11.33 10.73 -11.59
C TRP A 115 -11.75 9.35 -12.15
N SER A 116 -11.27 8.98 -13.32
CA SER A 116 -11.66 7.70 -13.93
C SER A 116 -11.30 6.47 -13.08
N LEU A 117 -10.39 6.62 -12.12
CA LEU A 117 -10.04 5.57 -11.17
C LEU A 117 -11.04 5.47 -10.01
N GLY A 118 -11.65 6.59 -9.58
CA GLY A 118 -12.61 6.62 -8.48
C GLY A 118 -13.78 5.64 -8.65
N PRO A 119 -14.50 5.64 -9.79
CA PRO A 119 -15.61 4.72 -10.02
C PRO A 119 -15.23 3.23 -9.96
N GLN A 120 -13.99 2.88 -10.23
CA GLN A 120 -13.51 1.50 -10.18
C GLN A 120 -13.34 0.98 -8.74
N PHE A 121 -13.34 1.88 -7.76
CA PHE A 121 -13.24 1.54 -6.34
C PHE A 121 -14.57 1.69 -5.60
N VAL A 122 -15.58 2.24 -6.26
CA VAL A 122 -16.89 2.54 -5.66
C VAL A 122 -17.90 1.50 -6.13
N PRO A 123 -18.49 0.70 -5.23
CA PRO A 123 -19.52 -0.29 -5.58
C PRO A 123 -20.79 0.39 -6.10
N SER A 124 -21.60 -0.34 -6.86
CA SER A 124 -22.84 0.17 -7.47
C SER A 124 -23.79 0.79 -6.46
N ILE A 125 -23.91 0.19 -5.29
CA ILE A 125 -24.76 0.71 -4.22
C ILE A 125 -24.33 2.11 -3.74
N LEU A 126 -23.04 2.36 -3.65
CA LEU A 126 -22.50 3.68 -3.29
C LEU A 126 -22.55 4.67 -4.46
N ALA A 127 -22.33 4.20 -5.66
CA ALA A 127 -22.42 5.03 -6.85
C ALA A 127 -23.85 5.46 -7.16
N ASN A 128 -24.83 4.75 -6.63
CA ASN A 128 -26.25 4.86 -7.02
C ASN A 128 -26.46 4.68 -8.54
N GLU A 129 -25.62 3.83 -9.15
CA GLU A 129 -25.57 3.51 -10.58
C GLU A 129 -25.07 2.09 -10.76
N THR A 130 -25.25 1.56 -11.97
CA THR A 130 -24.65 0.27 -12.32
C THR A 130 -23.16 0.47 -12.65
N ASN A 131 -22.32 0.30 -11.65
CA ASN A 131 -20.87 0.24 -11.80
C ASN A 131 -20.37 -1.14 -11.39
N GLY A 132 -19.30 -1.62 -12.00
CA GLY A 132 -18.64 -2.83 -11.54
C GLY A 132 -17.54 -2.49 -10.55
N VAL A 133 -17.51 -3.13 -9.41
CA VAL A 133 -16.37 -3.06 -8.50
C VAL A 133 -15.23 -3.89 -9.08
N VAL A 134 -14.16 -3.25 -9.45
CA VAL A 134 -12.99 -3.92 -10.05
C VAL A 134 -11.96 -4.27 -8.99
N PHE A 135 -11.76 -3.41 -7.99
CA PHE A 135 -10.70 -3.52 -7.00
C PHE A 135 -11.27 -3.68 -5.59
N CYS A 136 -11.23 -4.91 -5.08
CA CYS A 136 -11.57 -5.23 -3.69
C CYS A 136 -10.32 -5.70 -2.95
N PRO A 137 -10.03 -5.18 -1.75
CA PRO A 137 -9.03 -5.75 -0.87
C PRO A 137 -9.38 -7.21 -0.54
N THR A 138 -8.45 -8.15 -0.70
CA THR A 138 -8.67 -9.54 -0.29
C THR A 138 -8.46 -9.70 1.21
N ALA A 139 -9.18 -10.61 1.86
CA ALA A 139 -9.10 -10.78 3.31
C ALA A 139 -7.67 -11.09 3.78
N ASN A 140 -6.98 -12.02 3.11
CA ASN A 140 -5.60 -12.33 3.44
C ASN A 140 -4.62 -11.15 3.22
N TYR A 141 -4.97 -10.16 2.38
CA TYR A 141 -4.19 -8.92 2.29
C TYR A 141 -4.51 -7.97 3.44
N VAL A 142 -5.79 -7.80 3.76
CA VAL A 142 -6.23 -6.96 4.88
C VAL A 142 -5.65 -7.45 6.22
N ASN A 143 -5.37 -8.74 6.34
CA ASN A 143 -4.74 -9.31 7.54
C ASN A 143 -3.28 -8.86 7.76
N TYR A 144 -2.62 -8.27 6.77
CA TYR A 144 -1.31 -7.62 7.00
C TYR A 144 -1.41 -6.38 7.90
N TYR A 145 -2.58 -5.69 7.89
CA TYR A 145 -2.88 -4.65 8.87
C TYR A 145 -3.10 -5.30 10.24
N GLY A 146 -2.03 -5.60 10.94
CA GLY A 146 -2.08 -6.25 12.25
C GLY A 146 -2.84 -5.44 13.31
N MET A 147 -2.42 -5.57 14.55
CA MET A 147 -2.96 -4.81 15.67
C MET A 147 -2.14 -3.54 15.92
N ALA A 148 -2.70 -2.58 16.66
CA ALA A 148 -2.02 -1.35 17.06
C ALA A 148 -0.78 -1.61 17.93
N ASN A 149 -0.76 -2.74 18.68
CA ASN A 149 0.42 -3.21 19.41
C ASN A 149 1.55 -3.75 18.51
N GLY A 150 1.45 -3.55 17.20
CA GLY A 150 2.49 -3.90 16.23
C GLY A 150 2.54 -5.38 15.85
N LEU A 151 1.73 -6.25 16.44
CA LEU A 151 1.76 -7.69 16.18
C LEU A 151 0.88 -8.10 14.99
N PRO A 152 1.28 -9.14 14.23
CA PRO A 152 0.42 -9.76 13.23
C PRO A 152 -0.85 -10.36 13.85
N LEU A 153 -1.98 -10.39 13.13
CA LEU A 153 -3.25 -10.91 13.68
C LEU A 153 -3.15 -12.34 14.23
N LYS A 154 -2.36 -13.19 13.58
CA LYS A 154 -2.20 -14.60 13.96
C LYS A 154 -1.16 -14.83 15.05
N ASP A 155 -0.51 -13.78 15.52
CA ASP A 155 0.40 -13.89 16.67
C ASP A 155 -0.40 -14.14 17.94
N PRO A 156 -0.03 -15.13 18.78
CA PRO A 156 -0.77 -15.45 20.01
C PRO A 156 -0.90 -14.29 20.99
N ASP A 157 0.06 -13.35 20.97
CA ASP A 157 0.09 -12.20 21.86
C ASP A 157 -0.59 -10.96 21.24
N SER A 158 -1.17 -11.10 20.03
CA SER A 158 -1.75 -9.97 19.29
C SER A 158 -2.97 -9.35 19.96
N GLY A 159 -3.71 -10.15 20.74
CA GLY A 159 -4.99 -9.75 21.31
C GLY A 159 -6.12 -9.66 20.29
N PHE A 160 -5.94 -10.19 19.07
CA PHE A 160 -6.98 -10.21 18.05
C PHE A 160 -8.20 -11.01 18.53
N ASP A 161 -9.38 -10.40 18.39
CA ASP A 161 -10.66 -10.96 18.79
C ASP A 161 -11.56 -11.18 17.56
N GLU A 162 -11.84 -12.44 17.25
CA GLU A 162 -12.67 -12.80 16.09
C GLU A 162 -14.15 -12.38 16.24
N GLU A 163 -14.64 -12.13 17.46
CA GLU A 163 -15.98 -11.56 17.66
C GLU A 163 -16.04 -10.05 17.44
N HIS A 164 -14.90 -9.36 17.59
CA HIS A 164 -14.76 -7.91 17.35
C HIS A 164 -13.56 -7.64 16.44
N PRO A 165 -13.57 -8.10 15.18
CA PRO A 165 -12.37 -8.21 14.35
C PRO A 165 -11.80 -6.87 13.87
N TRP A 166 -12.49 -5.79 14.11
CA TRP A 166 -12.07 -4.44 13.70
C TRP A 166 -11.57 -3.58 14.86
N ARG A 167 -11.60 -4.11 16.09
CA ARG A 167 -11.13 -3.41 17.28
C ARG A 167 -9.60 -3.42 17.36
N ASP A 168 -9.01 -2.32 17.82
CA ASP A 168 -7.59 -2.18 18.12
C ASP A 168 -6.63 -2.58 16.98
N ARG A 169 -7.09 -2.40 15.71
CA ARG A 169 -6.27 -2.66 14.53
C ARG A 169 -5.23 -1.55 14.32
N ASP A 170 -4.22 -1.84 13.50
CA ASP A 170 -3.30 -0.83 12.96
C ASP A 170 -4.11 0.38 12.47
N PRO A 171 -3.81 1.62 12.90
CA PRO A 171 -4.58 2.80 12.52
C PRO A 171 -4.74 3.01 11.01
N ARG A 172 -3.78 2.52 10.20
CA ARG A 172 -3.87 2.57 8.73
C ARG A 172 -4.98 1.67 8.17
N PHE A 173 -5.40 0.64 8.90
CA PHE A 173 -6.57 -0.15 8.52
C PHE A 173 -7.81 0.74 8.37
N TYR A 174 -8.03 1.66 9.30
CA TYR A 174 -9.21 2.53 9.28
C TYR A 174 -9.15 3.62 8.20
N THR A 175 -7.96 3.96 7.72
CA THR A 175 -7.78 4.95 6.64
C THR A 175 -7.78 4.32 5.26
N ASP A 176 -7.41 3.04 5.16
CA ASP A 176 -7.18 2.38 3.88
C ASP A 176 -8.31 1.42 3.48
N ILE A 177 -9.06 0.90 4.45
CA ILE A 177 -10.04 -0.18 4.28
C ILE A 177 -11.42 0.23 4.79
N THR A 178 -12.44 0.01 3.96
CA THR A 178 -13.83 0.05 4.42
C THR A 178 -14.20 -1.34 4.91
N TYR A 179 -14.62 -1.41 6.17
CA TYR A 179 -15.01 -2.63 6.88
C TYR A 179 -16.51 -2.59 7.23
N ASP A 180 -17.03 -3.72 7.66
CA ASP A 180 -18.46 -3.86 7.97
C ASP A 180 -18.93 -2.91 9.05
N GLY A 181 -20.09 -2.29 8.81
CA GLY A 181 -20.73 -1.35 9.75
C GLY A 181 -20.24 0.10 9.66
N LEU A 182 -19.12 0.38 8.93
CA LEU A 182 -18.68 1.76 8.75
C LEU A 182 -19.76 2.59 8.05
N GLN A 183 -20.05 3.79 8.58
CA GLN A 183 -20.97 4.71 7.90
C GLN A 183 -20.30 5.34 6.67
N VAL A 184 -20.76 4.97 5.49
CA VAL A 184 -20.20 5.37 4.19
C VAL A 184 -21.04 6.40 3.44
N ILE A 185 -22.30 6.61 3.85
CA ILE A 185 -23.18 7.66 3.31
C ILE A 185 -23.70 8.50 4.48
N LYS A 186 -23.54 9.82 4.38
CA LYS A 186 -24.02 10.77 5.40
C LYS A 186 -25.38 11.32 5.05
N ASN A 187 -25.62 11.64 3.78
CA ASN A 187 -26.86 12.24 3.32
C ASN A 187 -27.89 11.17 2.90
N THR A 188 -28.82 10.88 3.78
CA THR A 188 -29.90 9.90 3.55
C THR A 188 -31.18 10.51 3.00
N ALA A 189 -31.22 11.82 2.71
CA ALA A 189 -32.43 12.52 2.29
C ALA A 189 -33.02 12.00 0.97
N LYS A 190 -32.13 11.52 0.08
CA LYS A 190 -32.48 10.96 -1.24
C LYS A 190 -32.82 9.48 -1.23
N PHE A 191 -32.76 8.81 -0.09
CA PHE A 191 -33.00 7.37 0.00
C PHE A 191 -34.44 7.00 -0.32
N THR A 192 -34.61 5.96 -1.12
CA THR A 192 -35.90 5.26 -1.27
C THR A 192 -36.28 4.55 0.03
N SER A 193 -37.54 4.10 0.13
CA SER A 193 -37.98 3.31 1.29
C SER A 193 -37.20 2.03 1.46
N GLU A 194 -36.88 1.33 0.36
CA GLU A 194 -36.04 0.11 0.35
C GLU A 194 -34.63 0.39 0.84
N GLN A 195 -34.01 1.48 0.38
CA GLN A 195 -32.66 1.86 0.80
C GLN A 195 -32.59 2.19 2.29
N LYS A 196 -33.63 2.83 2.83
CA LYS A 196 -33.75 3.08 4.27
C LYS A 196 -33.94 1.80 5.08
N GLU A 197 -34.79 0.89 4.62
CA GLU A 197 -35.02 -0.40 5.27
C GLU A 197 -33.76 -1.25 5.29
N LYS A 198 -32.98 -1.24 4.20
CA LYS A 198 -31.70 -1.94 4.08
C LYS A 198 -30.54 -1.23 4.77
N GLU A 199 -30.76 -0.06 5.35
CA GLU A 199 -29.75 0.76 6.02
C GLU A 199 -28.45 0.91 5.21
N ILE A 200 -28.57 1.24 3.92
CA ILE A 200 -27.43 1.28 3.00
C ILE A 200 -26.40 2.36 3.34
N GLN A 201 -26.67 3.25 4.29
CA GLN A 201 -25.67 4.20 4.79
C GLN A 201 -24.51 3.53 5.53
N TYR A 202 -24.68 2.30 5.97
CA TYR A 202 -23.63 1.49 6.57
C TYR A 202 -23.11 0.47 5.56
N ALA A 203 -21.80 0.24 5.55
CA ALA A 203 -21.18 -0.79 4.72
C ALA A 203 -21.59 -2.18 5.21
N ASN A 204 -22.65 -2.74 4.67
CA ASN A 204 -23.20 -4.05 5.04
C ASN A 204 -22.39 -5.16 4.32
N LEU A 205 -21.19 -5.42 4.82
CA LEU A 205 -20.19 -6.31 4.21
C LEU A 205 -20.17 -7.74 4.79
N TYR A 206 -21.10 -8.05 5.72
CA TYR A 206 -21.30 -9.42 6.21
C TYR A 206 -21.79 -10.36 5.09
N THR A 207 -21.65 -11.66 5.27
CA THR A 207 -22.06 -12.65 4.29
C THR A 207 -23.55 -12.53 3.98
N GLY A 208 -23.88 -12.27 2.71
CA GLY A 208 -25.25 -11.97 2.26
C GLY A 208 -25.70 -10.51 2.47
N GLY A 209 -24.86 -9.64 2.99
CA GLY A 209 -25.16 -8.21 3.10
C GLY A 209 -25.27 -7.52 1.73
N ASN A 210 -25.97 -6.38 1.67
CA ASN A 210 -26.25 -5.69 0.41
C ASN A 210 -25.04 -5.00 -0.24
N TYR A 211 -23.88 -5.00 0.44
CA TYR A 211 -22.57 -4.59 -0.12
C TYR A 211 -21.78 -5.81 -0.63
N ARG A 212 -22.39 -6.99 -0.71
CA ARG A 212 -21.78 -8.24 -1.17
C ARG A 212 -22.47 -8.74 -2.43
N ASP A 213 -21.77 -8.68 -3.55
CA ASP A 213 -22.21 -9.26 -4.82
C ASP A 213 -21.00 -9.54 -5.73
N ILE A 214 -21.08 -10.61 -6.51
CA ILE A 214 -19.98 -11.05 -7.40
C ILE A 214 -19.74 -10.05 -8.54
N LYS A 215 -20.76 -9.31 -8.97
CA LYS A 215 -20.65 -8.46 -10.17
C LYS A 215 -20.34 -7.01 -9.83
N ASN A 216 -21.08 -6.45 -8.89
CA ASN A 216 -21.16 -5.00 -8.75
C ASN A 216 -20.77 -4.50 -7.36
N GLU A 217 -20.57 -5.40 -6.40
CA GLU A 217 -20.29 -5.09 -5.02
C GLU A 217 -19.02 -5.80 -4.55
N SER A 218 -18.74 -5.81 -3.25
CA SER A 218 -17.55 -6.47 -2.72
C SER A 218 -17.61 -7.99 -2.84
N ARG A 219 -16.60 -8.58 -3.44
CA ARG A 219 -16.40 -10.03 -3.49
C ARG A 219 -15.67 -10.58 -2.27
N THR A 220 -15.09 -9.70 -1.46
CA THR A 220 -14.07 -10.08 -0.48
C THR A 220 -14.45 -9.76 0.96
N GLY A 221 -15.57 -9.07 1.20
CA GLY A 221 -15.96 -8.59 2.52
C GLY A 221 -15.29 -7.27 2.94
N TYR A 222 -14.51 -6.67 2.06
CA TYR A 222 -13.87 -5.36 2.25
C TYR A 222 -13.99 -4.51 0.99
N LEU A 223 -13.87 -3.17 1.17
CA LEU A 223 -13.74 -2.22 0.07
C LEU A 223 -12.50 -1.36 0.31
N LEU A 224 -11.96 -0.80 -0.76
CA LEU A 224 -10.82 0.10 -0.67
C LEU A 224 -11.28 1.50 -0.27
N HIS A 225 -10.61 2.09 0.74
CA HIS A 225 -10.85 3.44 1.21
C HIS A 225 -9.69 4.39 0.85
N LYS A 226 -8.47 3.88 0.80
CA LYS A 226 -7.23 4.68 0.65
C LYS A 226 -7.28 5.76 -0.42
N TYR A 227 -7.92 5.48 -1.57
CA TYR A 227 -8.06 6.43 -2.69
C TYR A 227 -9.49 6.93 -2.88
N THR A 228 -10.41 6.47 -2.04
CA THR A 228 -11.84 6.72 -2.19
C THR A 228 -12.40 7.28 -0.89
N PRO A 229 -12.27 8.59 -0.66
CA PRO A 229 -12.87 9.22 0.52
C PRO A 229 -14.36 8.89 0.63
N LEU A 230 -14.88 8.71 1.84
CA LEU A 230 -16.27 8.30 2.08
C LEU A 230 -17.29 9.24 1.44
N VAL A 231 -16.95 10.52 1.27
CA VAL A 231 -17.83 11.50 0.60
C VAL A 231 -17.96 11.28 -0.91
N VAL A 232 -17.13 10.42 -1.49
CA VAL A 232 -17.18 10.09 -2.92
C VAL A 232 -18.20 8.99 -3.15
N ASN A 233 -19.47 9.38 -3.15
CA ASN A 233 -20.60 8.50 -3.41
C ASN A 233 -21.74 9.27 -4.11
N GLY A 234 -22.74 8.57 -4.62
CA GLY A 234 -23.84 9.17 -5.39
C GLY A 234 -24.89 9.91 -4.56
N PHE A 235 -24.78 9.89 -3.23
CA PHE A 235 -25.78 10.47 -2.31
C PHE A 235 -25.27 11.73 -1.62
N ASP A 236 -23.97 11.77 -1.27
CA ASP A 236 -23.38 12.92 -0.61
C ASP A 236 -23.07 14.01 -1.66
N GLU A 237 -21.90 14.15 -2.17
CA GLU A 237 -21.64 15.22 -3.14
C GLU A 237 -20.62 14.82 -4.22
N GLY A 238 -19.84 13.80 -3.97
CA GLY A 238 -18.54 13.69 -4.60
C GLY A 238 -18.48 12.94 -5.91
N LEU A 239 -19.48 12.10 -6.24
CA LEU A 239 -19.27 11.18 -7.37
C LEU A 239 -19.41 11.85 -8.74
N ARG A 240 -20.20 12.90 -8.86
CA ARG A 240 -20.50 13.57 -10.13
C ARG A 240 -20.14 15.03 -10.20
N ASP A 241 -19.92 15.65 -9.09
CA ASP A 241 -19.53 17.05 -9.05
C ASP A 241 -18.03 17.20 -9.25
N TYR A 242 -17.62 17.09 -10.49
CA TYR A 242 -16.23 17.12 -10.88
C TYR A 242 -15.60 18.52 -10.80
N GLY A 243 -16.40 19.55 -10.52
CA GLY A 243 -15.91 20.92 -10.43
C GLY A 243 -14.92 21.11 -9.28
N ASP A 244 -15.15 20.43 -8.15
CA ASP A 244 -14.25 20.37 -7.00
C ASP A 244 -13.58 18.99 -6.88
N ALA A 245 -13.36 18.35 -7.99
CA ALA A 245 -13.11 16.95 -8.17
C ALA A 245 -12.01 16.35 -7.30
N LEU A 246 -12.25 15.12 -6.92
CA LEU A 246 -11.27 14.21 -6.40
C LEU A 246 -10.10 14.05 -7.39
N THR A 247 -8.93 14.46 -6.99
CA THR A 247 -7.69 14.19 -7.71
C THR A 247 -6.93 13.10 -6.99
N ILE A 248 -6.85 11.91 -7.58
CA ILE A 248 -6.05 10.81 -7.06
C ILE A 248 -4.59 11.00 -7.46
N GLN A 249 -3.71 10.71 -6.53
CA GLN A 249 -2.27 10.83 -6.70
C GLN A 249 -1.61 9.49 -6.46
N VAL A 250 -0.74 9.10 -7.37
CA VAL A 250 0.06 7.89 -7.25
C VAL A 250 1.52 8.27 -7.16
N SER A 251 2.09 8.04 -6.00
CA SER A 251 3.51 8.26 -5.76
C SER A 251 4.32 7.10 -6.32
N TRP A 252 5.26 7.39 -7.24
CA TRP A 252 6.22 6.41 -7.73
C TRP A 252 7.37 6.19 -6.74
N MET A 253 7.60 7.20 -5.90
CA MET A 253 8.57 7.18 -4.82
C MET A 253 8.18 8.20 -3.76
N ARG A 254 8.13 7.80 -2.51
CA ARG A 254 7.87 8.65 -1.36
C ARG A 254 8.76 8.30 -0.18
N MET A 255 8.82 9.16 0.83
CA MET A 255 9.75 9.01 1.96
C MET A 255 9.59 7.68 2.70
N SER A 256 8.37 7.17 2.89
CA SER A 256 8.17 5.87 3.52
C SER A 256 8.80 4.72 2.71
N ASP A 257 8.72 4.75 1.36
CA ASP A 257 9.38 3.75 0.52
C ASP A 257 10.92 3.83 0.68
N ILE A 258 11.47 5.06 0.80
CA ILE A 258 12.91 5.26 1.06
C ILE A 258 13.33 4.64 2.40
N TYR A 259 12.62 4.93 3.51
CA TYR A 259 12.95 4.34 4.81
C TYR A 259 12.88 2.83 4.80
N LEU A 260 11.84 2.25 4.19
CA LEU A 260 11.68 0.80 4.13
C LEU A 260 12.68 0.12 3.19
N MET A 261 13.07 0.76 2.07
CA MET A 261 14.15 0.27 1.21
C MET A 261 15.52 0.41 1.89
N TYR A 262 15.74 1.49 2.63
CA TYR A 262 16.95 1.65 3.45
C TYR A 262 17.06 0.52 4.48
N ALA A 263 15.99 0.26 5.24
CA ALA A 263 15.95 -0.81 6.23
C ALA A 263 16.27 -2.18 5.62
N GLU A 264 15.68 -2.50 4.46
CA GLU A 264 15.96 -3.73 3.74
C GLU A 264 17.42 -3.82 3.29
N ALA A 265 17.95 -2.73 2.73
CA ALA A 265 19.32 -2.66 2.24
C ALA A 265 20.34 -2.80 3.37
N VAL A 266 20.13 -2.12 4.50
CA VAL A 266 21.01 -2.22 5.67
C VAL A 266 20.99 -3.62 6.26
N ALA A 267 19.80 -4.17 6.52
CA ALA A 267 19.68 -5.49 7.14
C ALA A 267 20.36 -6.59 6.31
N ASN A 268 20.18 -6.57 4.98
CA ASN A 268 20.76 -7.59 4.10
C ASN A 268 22.21 -7.28 3.67
N GLY A 269 22.62 -6.02 3.69
CA GLY A 269 23.99 -5.62 3.38
C GLY A 269 24.96 -5.88 4.52
N TYR A 270 24.51 -5.63 5.74
CA TYR A 270 25.34 -5.72 6.95
C TYR A 270 24.96 -6.90 7.86
N GLY A 271 23.90 -7.63 7.53
CA GLY A 271 23.54 -8.90 8.16
C GLY A 271 22.77 -8.80 9.48
N SER A 272 22.34 -7.62 9.91
CA SER A 272 21.57 -7.44 11.14
C SER A 272 20.57 -6.28 11.08
N PRO A 273 19.40 -6.39 11.73
CA PRO A 273 18.46 -5.28 11.88
C PRO A 273 19.03 -4.08 12.64
N THR A 274 20.00 -4.31 13.51
CA THR A 274 20.66 -3.26 14.32
C THR A 274 21.90 -2.67 13.68
N SER A 275 22.24 -3.11 12.47
CA SER A 275 23.34 -2.54 11.70
C SER A 275 23.04 -1.13 11.22
N VAL A 276 24.10 -0.37 10.95
CA VAL A 276 24.08 0.99 10.44
C VAL A 276 25.03 1.16 9.26
N VAL A 277 24.81 2.18 8.45
CA VAL A 277 25.78 2.63 7.44
C VAL A 277 26.86 3.46 8.12
N ASN A 278 28.12 3.30 7.71
CA ASN A 278 29.19 4.11 8.27
C ASN A 278 28.90 5.62 8.17
N GLY A 279 29.00 6.30 9.30
CA GLY A 279 28.70 7.72 9.41
C GLY A 279 27.21 8.10 9.32
N TYR A 280 26.30 7.15 9.56
CA TYR A 280 24.87 7.40 9.72
C TYR A 280 24.28 6.45 10.77
N SER A 281 23.64 6.99 11.80
CA SER A 281 23.29 6.25 13.01
C SER A 281 21.94 5.51 12.93
N LEU A 282 21.12 5.75 11.92
CA LEU A 282 19.83 5.08 11.77
C LEU A 282 20.03 3.59 11.51
N THR A 283 19.48 2.73 12.37
CA THR A 283 19.48 1.28 12.15
C THR A 283 18.38 0.87 11.17
N ALA A 284 18.45 -0.35 10.65
CA ALA A 284 17.36 -0.90 9.84
C ALA A 284 16.07 -1.01 10.67
N LEU A 285 16.19 -1.41 11.93
CA LEU A 285 15.06 -1.53 12.86
C LEU A 285 14.41 -0.17 13.13
N ASP A 286 15.21 0.86 13.45
CA ASP A 286 14.71 2.21 13.73
C ASP A 286 14.01 2.81 12.50
N ALA A 287 14.48 2.51 11.30
CA ALA A 287 13.85 2.98 10.07
C ALA A 287 12.44 2.40 9.87
N VAL A 288 12.22 1.13 10.21
CA VAL A 288 10.87 0.51 10.21
C VAL A 288 10.02 1.11 11.34
N ASN A 289 10.57 1.22 12.54
CA ASN A 289 9.87 1.76 13.70
C ASN A 289 9.44 3.22 13.49
N LYS A 290 10.23 4.01 12.80
CA LYS A 290 9.86 5.39 12.43
C LYS A 290 8.55 5.44 11.61
N ILE A 291 8.34 4.50 10.71
CA ILE A 291 7.09 4.40 9.93
C ILE A 291 5.92 3.95 10.81
N ARG A 292 6.14 2.95 11.67
CA ARG A 292 5.13 2.45 12.63
C ARG A 292 4.70 3.54 13.60
N ASN A 293 5.65 4.20 14.23
CA ASN A 293 5.40 5.25 15.22
C ASN A 293 4.64 6.44 14.60
N ARG A 294 4.96 6.82 13.35
CA ARG A 294 4.19 7.81 12.62
C ARG A 294 2.72 7.43 12.52
N ALA A 295 2.41 6.16 12.33
CA ALA A 295 1.04 5.64 12.21
C ALA A 295 0.38 5.31 13.56
N GLY A 296 1.08 5.46 14.68
CA GLY A 296 0.57 5.10 16.01
C GLY A 296 0.59 3.59 16.28
N VAL A 297 1.49 2.86 15.63
CA VAL A 297 1.73 1.42 15.82
C VAL A 297 2.99 1.25 16.66
N GLU A 298 2.97 0.31 17.59
CA GLU A 298 4.14 -0.01 18.42
C GLU A 298 5.31 -0.56 17.58
N ASP A 299 6.51 -0.50 18.14
CA ASP A 299 7.75 -0.95 17.51
C ASP A 299 7.68 -2.45 17.15
N VAL A 300 8.57 -2.85 16.25
CA VAL A 300 8.77 -4.28 15.94
C VAL A 300 9.14 -5.02 17.21
N ALA A 301 8.32 -6.00 17.60
CA ALA A 301 8.53 -6.76 18.83
C ALA A 301 9.88 -7.50 18.79
N ASP A 302 10.54 -7.59 19.96
CA ASP A 302 11.86 -8.21 20.13
C ASP A 302 11.93 -9.63 19.56
N LYS A 303 10.84 -10.41 19.66
CA LYS A 303 10.78 -11.78 19.11
C LYS A 303 10.96 -11.83 17.58
N TYR A 304 10.65 -10.74 16.87
CA TYR A 304 10.88 -10.60 15.43
C TYR A 304 12.18 -9.85 15.15
N ALA A 305 12.51 -8.82 15.95
CA ALA A 305 13.72 -8.02 15.77
C ALA A 305 15.01 -8.80 16.10
N GLY A 306 14.91 -9.88 16.87
CA GLY A 306 16.07 -10.68 17.32
C GLY A 306 16.76 -11.50 16.22
N SER A 307 16.21 -11.60 15.02
CA SER A 307 16.81 -12.33 13.90
C SER A 307 16.60 -11.60 12.57
N LEU A 308 17.48 -11.84 11.59
CA LEU A 308 17.32 -11.27 10.27
C LEU A 308 16.02 -11.74 9.59
N ASP A 309 15.70 -13.02 9.68
CA ASP A 309 14.49 -13.59 9.06
C ASP A 309 13.22 -13.05 9.69
N GLY A 310 13.17 -12.96 11.03
CA GLY A 310 12.06 -12.36 11.77
C GLY A 310 11.85 -10.90 11.39
N PHE A 311 12.93 -10.12 11.38
CA PHE A 311 12.89 -8.73 10.96
C PHE A 311 12.42 -8.57 9.51
N MET A 312 12.95 -9.39 8.59
CA MET A 312 12.55 -9.34 7.18
C MET A 312 11.09 -9.73 6.98
N SER A 313 10.53 -10.61 7.82
CA SER A 313 9.09 -10.90 7.81
C SER A 313 8.28 -9.65 8.15
N GLU A 314 8.66 -8.95 9.22
CA GLU A 314 8.00 -7.73 9.66
C GLU A 314 8.19 -6.56 8.67
N LEU A 315 9.38 -6.40 8.10
CA LEU A 315 9.63 -5.41 7.07
C LEU A 315 8.76 -5.65 5.82
N ARG A 316 8.60 -6.90 5.39
CA ARG A 316 7.73 -7.25 4.27
C ARG A 316 6.26 -6.98 4.59
N ARG A 317 5.84 -7.21 5.84
CA ARG A 317 4.50 -6.86 6.32
C ARG A 317 4.33 -5.34 6.35
N GLU A 318 5.29 -4.61 6.89
CA GLU A 318 5.26 -3.15 6.95
C GLU A 318 5.17 -2.54 5.55
N ARG A 319 5.94 -3.02 4.58
CA ARG A 319 5.82 -2.60 3.18
C ARG A 319 4.44 -2.91 2.58
N ALA A 320 3.84 -4.05 2.95
CA ALA A 320 2.52 -4.40 2.47
C ALA A 320 1.43 -3.47 3.01
N VAL A 321 1.56 -3.00 4.24
CA VAL A 321 0.61 -2.08 4.88
C VAL A 321 0.86 -0.64 4.44
N GLU A 322 2.06 -0.14 4.64
CA GLU A 322 2.38 1.25 4.38
C GLU A 322 2.22 1.63 2.89
N LEU A 323 2.69 0.76 2.00
CA LEU A 323 2.65 0.97 0.55
C LEU A 323 1.49 0.21 -0.13
N ALA A 324 0.43 -0.06 0.65
CA ALA A 324 -0.75 -0.77 0.16
C ALA A 324 -1.34 -0.06 -1.08
N TYR A 325 -1.61 -0.84 -2.13
CA TYR A 325 -2.25 -0.38 -3.37
C TYR A 325 -1.48 0.68 -4.19
N GLU A 326 -0.22 0.97 -3.83
CA GLU A 326 0.64 1.92 -4.54
C GLU A 326 1.47 1.28 -5.68
N GLY A 327 1.18 0.05 -6.06
CA GLY A 327 1.85 -0.65 -7.17
C GLY A 327 3.14 -1.38 -6.79
N HIS A 328 3.57 -1.37 -5.52
CA HIS A 328 4.82 -1.99 -5.09
C HIS A 328 4.74 -3.50 -4.92
N ARG A 329 3.61 -4.03 -4.42
CA ARG A 329 3.48 -5.40 -3.92
C ARG A 329 3.88 -6.49 -4.91
N PHE A 330 3.42 -6.40 -6.16
CA PHE A 330 3.73 -7.40 -7.18
C PHE A 330 5.23 -7.47 -7.47
N ASN A 331 5.86 -6.31 -7.56
CA ASN A 331 7.30 -6.21 -7.79
C ASN A 331 8.11 -6.69 -6.58
N ASP A 332 7.66 -6.38 -5.38
CA ASP A 332 8.27 -6.86 -4.14
C ASP A 332 8.25 -8.39 -4.06
N LEU A 333 7.08 -9.02 -4.31
CA LEU A 333 6.97 -10.48 -4.33
C LEU A 333 7.85 -11.11 -5.41
N ARG A 334 8.01 -10.47 -6.57
CA ARG A 334 8.91 -10.94 -7.63
C ARG A 334 10.37 -10.89 -7.18
N ARG A 335 10.85 -9.73 -6.74
CA ARG A 335 12.27 -9.55 -6.39
C ARG A 335 12.70 -10.35 -5.15
N TRP A 336 11.74 -10.71 -4.29
CA TRP A 336 11.97 -11.59 -3.13
C TRP A 336 11.83 -13.09 -3.45
N LEU A 337 11.50 -13.48 -4.68
CA LEU A 337 11.21 -14.85 -5.09
C LEU A 337 10.02 -15.48 -4.31
N LEU A 338 9.01 -14.69 -4.01
CA LEU A 338 7.83 -15.11 -3.25
C LEU A 338 6.56 -15.24 -4.09
N LEU A 339 6.62 -14.90 -5.38
CA LEU A 339 5.43 -14.86 -6.24
C LEU A 339 4.74 -16.22 -6.37
N THR A 340 5.53 -17.30 -6.37
CA THR A 340 5.07 -18.69 -6.51
C THR A 340 4.78 -19.37 -5.17
N GLU A 341 5.11 -18.72 -4.07
CA GLU A 341 5.04 -19.30 -2.73
C GLU A 341 3.66 -19.11 -2.07
N SER A 342 3.22 -20.10 -1.30
CA SER A 342 2.10 -19.94 -0.39
C SER A 342 2.53 -19.02 0.79
N PRO A 343 1.69 -18.12 1.28
CA PRO A 343 0.28 -17.88 0.92
C PRO A 343 0.06 -16.84 -0.20
N TYR A 344 1.11 -16.36 -0.87
CA TYR A 344 1.01 -15.22 -1.80
C TYR A 344 0.20 -15.54 -3.07
N THR A 345 0.10 -16.83 -3.43
CA THR A 345 -0.73 -17.29 -4.55
C THR A 345 -2.22 -17.36 -4.22
N ILE A 346 -2.59 -17.36 -2.95
CA ILE A 346 -3.96 -17.51 -2.48
C ILE A 346 -4.61 -16.14 -2.30
N LYS A 347 -5.90 -16.03 -2.67
CA LYS A 347 -6.75 -14.89 -2.41
C LYS A 347 -7.99 -15.36 -1.68
N THR A 348 -8.34 -14.67 -0.60
CA THR A 348 -9.46 -15.04 0.27
C THR A 348 -10.49 -13.91 0.36
N SER A 349 -11.73 -14.30 0.63
CA SER A 349 -12.78 -13.43 1.14
C SER A 349 -12.90 -13.59 2.66
N GLN A 350 -13.43 -12.57 3.32
CA GLN A 350 -13.82 -12.61 4.71
C GLN A 350 -15.30 -12.91 4.80
N GLU A 351 -15.63 -14.02 5.44
CA GLU A 351 -17.01 -14.44 5.66
C GLU A 351 -17.34 -14.39 7.15
N PHE A 352 -18.51 -13.87 7.49
CA PHE A 352 -19.00 -13.76 8.88
C PHE A 352 -20.49 -13.38 8.90
N ASP A 353 -21.12 -13.62 10.03
CA ASP A 353 -22.48 -13.19 10.33
C ASP A 353 -22.42 -11.97 11.25
N ARG A 354 -23.07 -10.88 10.89
CA ARG A 354 -23.22 -9.73 11.78
C ARG A 354 -24.22 -10.07 12.88
N VAL A 355 -23.79 -10.06 14.13
CA VAL A 355 -24.65 -10.30 15.30
C VAL A 355 -25.21 -8.98 15.82
N GLU A 356 -24.38 -7.96 15.91
CA GLU A 356 -24.75 -6.64 16.41
C GLU A 356 -23.94 -5.56 15.71
N LEU A 357 -24.61 -4.48 15.30
CA LEU A 357 -23.99 -3.28 14.76
C LEU A 357 -23.97 -2.18 15.83
N ASP A 358 -22.79 -1.80 16.29
CA ASP A 358 -22.63 -0.56 17.03
C ASP A 358 -22.53 0.60 16.04
N LYS A 359 -23.61 1.37 15.92
CA LYS A 359 -23.67 2.51 14.98
C LYS A 359 -22.86 3.72 15.43
N LYS A 360 -22.46 3.77 16.72
CA LYS A 360 -21.65 4.87 17.26
C LYS A 360 -20.16 4.60 17.08
N ASP A 361 -19.77 3.36 17.30
CA ASP A 361 -18.42 2.89 17.11
C ASP A 361 -18.43 1.52 16.40
N PRO A 362 -18.41 1.50 15.07
CA PRO A 362 -18.48 0.27 14.30
C PRO A 362 -17.35 -0.72 14.61
N THR A 363 -16.25 -0.26 15.22
CA THR A 363 -15.16 -1.14 15.64
C THR A 363 -15.57 -2.08 16.78
N GLN A 364 -16.60 -1.72 17.54
CA GLN A 364 -17.17 -2.52 18.62
C GLN A 364 -18.31 -3.44 18.17
N SER A 365 -18.66 -3.43 16.89
CA SER A 365 -19.66 -4.32 16.33
C SER A 365 -19.28 -5.78 16.54
N ARG A 366 -20.27 -6.62 16.86
CA ARG A 366 -20.03 -8.04 17.13
C ARG A 366 -20.45 -8.91 15.97
N VAL A 367 -19.58 -9.87 15.64
CA VAL A 367 -19.78 -10.85 14.56
C VAL A 367 -19.67 -12.28 15.10
N ALA A 368 -20.11 -13.23 14.31
CA ALA A 368 -19.95 -14.67 14.55
C ALA A 368 -19.50 -15.36 13.27
N ASN A 369 -19.00 -16.59 13.40
CA ASN A 369 -18.55 -17.42 12.27
C ASN A 369 -17.50 -16.72 11.39
N PHE A 370 -16.61 -15.93 12.01
CA PHE A 370 -15.56 -15.20 11.32
C PHE A 370 -14.53 -16.15 10.71
N ARG A 371 -14.43 -16.17 9.38
CA ARG A 371 -13.55 -17.11 8.67
C ARG A 371 -13.11 -16.56 7.31
N GLU A 372 -11.97 -17.03 6.84
CA GLU A 372 -11.54 -16.81 5.47
C GLU A 372 -11.98 -17.94 4.55
N GLU A 373 -12.44 -17.60 3.34
CA GLU A 373 -12.71 -18.55 2.27
C GLU A 373 -11.84 -18.28 1.06
N VAL A 374 -11.25 -19.32 0.47
CA VAL A 374 -10.40 -19.19 -0.71
C VAL A 374 -11.27 -18.91 -1.94
N ILE A 375 -11.09 -17.76 -2.57
CA ILE A 375 -11.81 -17.35 -3.77
C ILE A 375 -10.99 -17.52 -5.06
N VAL A 376 -9.66 -17.42 -4.96
CA VAL A 376 -8.74 -17.60 -6.10
C VAL A 376 -7.44 -18.21 -5.62
N THR A 377 -6.99 -19.25 -6.32
CA THR A 377 -5.60 -19.71 -6.26
C THR A 377 -4.92 -19.38 -7.59
N ARG A 378 -3.91 -18.54 -7.55
CA ARG A 378 -3.16 -18.14 -8.74
C ARG A 378 -2.14 -19.21 -9.10
N ASN A 379 -2.13 -19.62 -10.35
CA ASN A 379 -1.16 -20.57 -10.88
C ASN A 379 0.04 -19.82 -11.45
N PHE A 380 0.94 -19.39 -10.57
CA PHE A 380 2.22 -18.82 -10.96
C PHE A 380 3.29 -19.91 -11.07
N SER A 381 4.19 -19.76 -12.04
CA SER A 381 5.38 -20.56 -12.23
C SER A 381 6.62 -19.67 -12.40
N GLU A 382 7.81 -20.25 -12.47
CA GLU A 382 9.07 -19.48 -12.54
C GLU A 382 9.10 -18.47 -13.69
N LYS A 383 8.48 -18.78 -14.84
CA LYS A 383 8.43 -17.81 -15.95
C LYS A 383 7.78 -16.48 -15.59
N HIS A 384 6.86 -16.46 -14.62
CA HIS A 384 6.13 -15.25 -14.21
C HIS A 384 6.96 -14.27 -13.37
N TYR A 385 8.18 -14.64 -12.98
CA TYR A 385 9.15 -13.69 -12.44
C TYR A 385 9.64 -12.69 -13.49
N TRP A 386 9.50 -13.04 -14.78
CA TRP A 386 9.87 -12.22 -15.92
C TRP A 386 8.64 -11.92 -16.77
N MET A 387 8.54 -10.67 -17.27
CA MET A 387 7.49 -10.35 -18.23
C MET A 387 7.88 -10.89 -19.61
N PRO A 388 6.93 -11.42 -20.41
CA PRO A 388 7.21 -11.80 -21.79
C PRO A 388 7.61 -10.56 -22.60
N LEU A 389 8.57 -10.72 -23.48
CA LEU A 389 8.85 -9.74 -24.51
C LEU A 389 7.76 -9.84 -25.60
N LYS A 390 7.47 -8.72 -26.23
CA LYS A 390 6.47 -8.72 -27.28
C LYS A 390 6.95 -9.58 -28.46
N VAL A 391 6.09 -10.50 -28.91
CA VAL A 391 6.44 -11.48 -29.97
C VAL A 391 6.89 -10.78 -31.26
N SER A 392 6.26 -9.64 -31.61
CA SER A 392 6.68 -8.87 -32.80
C SER A 392 8.13 -8.39 -32.68
N ASP A 393 8.59 -8.02 -31.50
CA ASP A 393 9.93 -7.48 -31.30
C ASP A 393 10.98 -8.59 -31.34
N VAL A 394 10.67 -9.73 -30.71
CA VAL A 394 11.51 -10.94 -30.74
C VAL A 394 11.68 -11.47 -32.17
N ASN A 395 10.63 -11.37 -33.00
CA ASN A 395 10.69 -11.85 -34.38
C ASN A 395 11.48 -10.93 -35.33
N ILE A 396 11.63 -9.65 -34.97
CA ILE A 396 12.37 -8.67 -35.80
C ILE A 396 13.87 -8.74 -35.53
N TYR A 397 14.26 -9.03 -34.28
CA TYR A 397 15.65 -9.00 -33.83
C TYR A 397 16.12 -10.42 -33.46
N PRO A 398 16.88 -11.10 -34.34
CA PRO A 398 17.35 -12.49 -34.09
C PRO A 398 18.17 -12.65 -32.80
N GLU A 399 18.82 -11.58 -32.34
CA GLU A 399 19.61 -11.55 -31.10
C GLU A 399 18.78 -11.32 -29.85
N LEU A 400 17.50 -10.96 -29.99
CA LEU A 400 16.59 -10.73 -28.88
C LEU A 400 15.86 -12.03 -28.53
N TYR A 401 16.34 -12.72 -27.53
CA TYR A 401 15.70 -13.94 -27.05
C TYR A 401 14.53 -13.63 -26.11
N GLN A 402 13.49 -14.44 -26.19
CA GLN A 402 12.37 -14.39 -25.25
C GLN A 402 12.84 -14.70 -23.81
N ASN A 403 12.20 -14.10 -22.82
CA ASN A 403 12.45 -14.42 -21.42
C ASN A 403 12.18 -15.90 -21.12
N PRO A 404 12.94 -16.51 -20.17
CA PRO A 404 12.83 -17.94 -19.89
C PRO A 404 11.40 -18.42 -19.62
N GLY A 405 10.98 -19.45 -20.31
CA GLY A 405 9.67 -20.11 -20.15
C GLY A 405 8.49 -19.45 -20.90
N TRP A 406 8.76 -18.42 -21.69
CA TRP A 406 7.76 -17.77 -22.56
C TRP A 406 7.95 -18.13 -24.02
#